data_0284d528e24644f5f588c936377eb1e9
#
_entry.id   0284d528e24644f5f588c936377eb1e9
#
_cell.length_a   1.000
_cell.length_b   1.000
_cell.length_c   1.000
_cell.angle_alpha   90.00
_cell.angle_beta   90.00
_cell.angle_gamma   90.00
#
_symmetry.space_group_name_H-M   'P 1'
#
loop_
_entity.id
_entity.type
_entity.pdbx_description
1 polymer ?
#
loop_
_entity_poly.entity_id
_entity_poly.type
_entity_poly.pdbx_seq_one_letter_code
_entity_poly.pdbx_strand_id
1 'polypeptide(L)'
;LLFDFINGFHDAANSIATIVSTKVLTPFQAVLWAAFFNFVAFFIAKYIIGGFGIANTVSKTVVEEFITLPIILSGVIAAIAWNLITWWKGIPSSSSHTLIGGFAGAAIMASGFGAIQLNIILKIAAFIFLAPFIGMVVAFGFTILVLHICRRVQPHKAEVWFKKLQLVSSAMFSIGHGLNDSQKVMGIIA
;
A
#
# COMPACT_ATOMS: atom_id res chain seq x y z
N LEU A 1 10.72 -10.64 6.38
CA LEU A 1 11.82 -9.73 6.00
C LEU A 1 12.06 -9.70 4.50
N LEU A 2 12.26 -10.84 3.80
CA LEU A 2 12.49 -10.83 2.33
C LEU A 2 11.27 -10.30 1.58
N PHE A 3 10.08 -10.72 1.95
CA PHE A 3 8.83 -10.18 1.38
C PHE A 3 8.72 -8.67 1.61
N ASP A 4 9.04 -8.17 2.80
CA ASP A 4 8.95 -6.73 3.12
C ASP A 4 9.97 -5.92 2.32
N PHE A 5 11.18 -6.46 2.15
CA PHE A 5 12.18 -5.82 1.31
C PHE A 5 11.72 -5.70 -0.15
N ILE A 6 11.15 -6.78 -0.71
CA ILE A 6 10.61 -6.79 -2.07
C ILE A 6 9.40 -5.87 -2.19
N ASN A 7 8.52 -5.85 -1.19
CA ASN A 7 7.39 -4.94 -1.12
C ASN A 7 7.84 -3.47 -1.14
N GLY A 8 8.78 -3.10 -0.28
CA GLY A 8 9.32 -1.74 -0.24
C GLY A 8 9.99 -1.33 -1.54
N PHE A 9 10.73 -2.22 -2.17
CA PHE A 9 11.36 -2.01 -3.47
C PHE A 9 10.31 -1.84 -4.59
N HIS A 10 9.27 -2.69 -4.61
CA HIS A 10 8.22 -2.65 -5.61
C HIS A 10 7.37 -1.37 -5.50
N ASP A 11 7.03 -0.97 -4.28
CA ASP A 11 6.11 0.13 -4.02
C ASP A 11 6.79 1.49 -3.85
N ALA A 12 8.14 1.54 -3.78
CA ALA A 12 8.89 2.79 -3.60
C ALA A 12 8.54 3.85 -4.65
N ALA A 13 8.38 3.45 -5.91
CA ALA A 13 8.07 4.35 -7.01
C ALA A 13 6.73 5.08 -6.81
N ASN A 14 5.73 4.42 -6.21
CA ASN A 14 4.40 4.99 -5.98
C ASN A 14 4.44 6.21 -5.06
N SER A 15 5.31 6.17 -4.05
CA SER A 15 5.46 7.26 -3.07
C SER A 15 6.22 8.46 -3.59
N ILE A 16 7.11 8.27 -4.57
CA ILE A 16 8.03 9.32 -5.02
C ILE A 16 7.78 9.84 -6.44
N ALA A 17 6.98 9.13 -7.24
CA ALA A 17 6.78 9.45 -8.66
C ALA A 17 6.42 10.92 -8.90
N THR A 18 5.49 11.47 -8.12
CA THR A 18 5.01 12.85 -8.29
C THR A 18 6.07 13.89 -7.97
N ILE A 19 6.80 13.76 -6.86
CA ILE A 19 7.81 14.74 -6.44
C ILE A 19 9.07 14.70 -7.29
N VAL A 20 9.36 13.55 -7.91
CA VAL A 20 10.46 13.39 -8.88
C VAL A 20 10.06 13.93 -10.25
N SER A 21 8.87 13.63 -10.75
CA SER A 21 8.39 14.09 -12.06
C SER A 21 8.24 15.62 -12.13
N THR A 22 7.85 16.24 -11.03
CA THR A 22 7.73 17.71 -10.90
C THR A 22 9.05 18.40 -10.53
N LYS A 23 10.15 17.63 -10.41
CA LYS A 23 11.49 18.13 -10.08
C LYS A 23 11.55 18.90 -8.75
N VAL A 24 10.73 18.51 -7.77
CA VAL A 24 10.78 19.08 -6.41
C VAL A 24 11.96 18.50 -5.64
N LEU A 25 12.18 17.19 -5.77
CA LEU A 25 13.34 16.48 -5.22
C LEU A 25 14.02 15.66 -6.32
N THR A 26 15.32 15.43 -6.15
CA THR A 26 16.02 14.42 -6.95
C THR A 26 15.55 13.02 -6.58
N PRO A 27 15.69 12.01 -7.45
CA PRO A 27 15.27 10.64 -7.13
C PRO A 27 15.84 10.12 -5.81
N PHE A 28 17.11 10.36 -5.54
CA PHE A 28 17.76 9.94 -4.30
C PHE A 28 17.17 10.63 -3.06
N GLN A 29 16.99 11.96 -3.14
CA GLN A 29 16.35 12.72 -2.05
C GLN A 29 14.91 12.27 -1.81
N ALA A 30 14.16 11.96 -2.87
CA ALA A 30 12.79 11.49 -2.78
C ALA A 30 12.68 10.12 -2.09
N VAL A 31 13.62 9.21 -2.37
CA VAL A 31 13.70 7.90 -1.69
C VAL A 31 14.00 8.08 -0.20
N LEU A 32 14.98 8.92 0.16
CA LEU A 32 15.29 9.20 1.57
C LEU A 32 14.10 9.85 2.29
N TRP A 33 13.42 10.77 1.63
CA TRP A 33 12.21 11.42 2.13
C TRP A 33 11.10 10.41 2.42
N ALA A 34 10.78 9.57 1.46
CA ALA A 34 9.77 8.54 1.62
C ALA A 34 10.14 7.51 2.70
N ALA A 35 11.40 7.06 2.73
CA ALA A 35 11.89 6.11 3.74
C ALA A 35 11.78 6.69 5.15
N PHE A 36 12.14 7.96 5.35
CA PHE A 36 12.01 8.62 6.64
C PHE A 36 10.56 8.67 7.13
N PHE A 37 9.61 9.07 6.28
CA PHE A 37 8.20 9.16 6.67
C PHE A 37 7.53 7.79 6.80
N ASN A 38 7.94 6.78 6.03
CA ASN A 38 7.53 5.39 6.25
C ASN A 38 8.02 4.87 7.61
N PHE A 39 9.24 5.22 8.02
CA PHE A 39 9.75 4.88 9.34
C PHE A 39 8.99 5.58 10.46
N VAL A 40 8.68 6.87 10.31
CA VAL A 40 7.85 7.63 11.25
C VAL A 40 6.46 7.00 11.40
N ALA A 41 5.90 6.47 10.32
CA ALA A 41 4.60 5.80 10.33
C ALA A 41 4.52 4.63 11.32
N PHE A 42 5.62 3.88 11.50
CA PHE A 42 5.68 2.80 12.48
C PHE A 42 5.43 3.31 13.91
N PHE A 43 6.02 4.44 14.28
CA PHE A 43 5.81 5.04 15.60
C PHE A 43 4.38 5.56 15.76
N ILE A 44 3.81 6.15 14.71
CA ILE A 44 2.41 6.61 14.70
C ILE A 44 1.48 5.40 14.90
N ALA A 45 1.69 4.30 14.18
CA ALA A 45 0.91 3.08 14.34
C ALA A 45 0.97 2.56 15.78
N LYS A 46 2.17 2.48 16.34
CA LYS A 46 2.40 1.91 17.67
C LYS A 46 1.86 2.77 18.81
N TYR A 47 2.08 4.09 18.77
CA TYR A 47 1.84 4.95 19.93
C TYR A 47 0.55 5.78 19.84
N ILE A 48 0.03 6.02 18.63
CA ILE A 48 -1.14 6.88 18.43
C ILE A 48 -2.37 6.05 18.07
N ILE A 49 -2.26 5.13 17.10
CA ILE A 49 -3.40 4.37 16.59
C ILE A 49 -3.70 3.17 17.52
N GLY A 50 -2.68 2.58 18.14
CA GLY A 50 -2.84 1.51 19.14
C GLY A 50 -3.45 0.22 18.61
N GLY A 51 -3.49 0.00 17.28
CA GLY A 51 -4.10 -1.18 16.69
C GLY A 51 -3.63 -1.48 15.27
N PHE A 52 -3.66 -2.75 14.90
CA PHE A 52 -3.23 -3.27 13.60
C PHE A 52 -4.43 -3.89 12.84
N GLY A 53 -5.37 -3.05 12.43
CA GLY A 53 -6.61 -3.50 11.78
C GLY A 53 -6.41 -4.26 10.47
N ILE A 54 -5.38 -3.90 9.67
CA ILE A 54 -5.06 -4.59 8.42
C ILE A 54 -4.45 -5.97 8.71
N ALA A 55 -3.61 -6.07 9.74
CA ALA A 55 -3.06 -7.33 10.22
C ALA A 55 -4.17 -8.35 10.51
N ASN A 56 -5.19 -7.92 11.26
CA ASN A 56 -6.33 -8.74 11.59
C ASN A 56 -7.17 -9.15 10.36
N THR A 57 -7.20 -8.33 9.31
CA THR A 57 -7.94 -8.67 8.09
C THR A 57 -7.20 -9.72 7.28
N VAL A 58 -5.87 -9.62 7.16
CA VAL A 58 -5.05 -10.60 6.45
C VAL A 58 -5.13 -11.97 7.15
N SER A 59 -4.94 -12.03 8.46
CA SER A 59 -5.01 -13.27 9.22
C SER A 59 -6.38 -13.97 9.10
N LYS A 60 -7.46 -13.20 9.04
CA LYS A 60 -8.83 -13.72 8.93
C LYS A 60 -9.24 -14.16 7.52
N THR A 61 -8.39 -14.06 6.51
CA THR A 61 -8.73 -14.54 5.15
C THR A 61 -8.78 -16.06 5.05
N VAL A 62 -8.01 -16.74 5.89
CA VAL A 62 -8.00 -18.20 6.05
C VAL A 62 -8.61 -18.54 7.39
N VAL A 63 -9.35 -19.64 7.46
CA VAL A 63 -9.92 -20.17 8.70
C VAL A 63 -8.77 -20.64 9.60
N GLU A 64 -8.79 -20.25 10.87
CA GLU A 64 -7.67 -20.42 11.81
C GLU A 64 -7.21 -21.88 11.95
N GLU A 65 -8.14 -22.82 11.91
CA GLU A 65 -7.87 -24.27 12.00
C GLU A 65 -6.97 -24.80 10.87
N PHE A 66 -6.97 -24.13 9.71
CA PHE A 66 -6.17 -24.52 8.54
C PHE A 66 -4.85 -23.74 8.43
N ILE A 67 -4.57 -22.81 9.34
CA ILE A 67 -3.32 -22.04 9.30
C ILE A 67 -2.18 -22.91 9.81
N THR A 68 -1.31 -23.31 8.90
CA THR A 68 -0.11 -24.07 9.20
C THR A 68 1.13 -23.39 8.65
N LEU A 69 2.29 -23.68 9.24
CA LEU A 69 3.55 -23.11 8.81
C LEU A 69 3.86 -23.33 7.30
N PRO A 70 3.62 -24.54 6.72
CA PRO A 70 3.76 -24.75 5.29
C PRO A 70 2.84 -23.87 4.43
N ILE A 71 1.61 -23.64 4.86
CA ILE A 71 0.65 -22.77 4.13
C ILE A 71 1.13 -21.33 4.14
N ILE A 72 1.57 -20.83 5.30
CA ILE A 72 2.14 -19.49 5.44
C ILE A 72 3.37 -19.34 4.53
N LEU A 73 4.31 -20.28 4.61
CA LEU A 73 5.53 -20.25 3.81
C LEU A 73 5.24 -20.28 2.31
N SER A 74 4.36 -21.18 1.87
CA SER A 74 3.95 -21.29 0.47
C SER A 74 3.28 -20.02 -0.03
N GLY A 75 2.39 -19.43 0.78
CA GLY A 75 1.71 -18.18 0.47
C GLY A 75 2.69 -17.00 0.32
N VAL A 76 3.66 -16.90 1.23
CA VAL A 76 4.69 -15.85 1.17
C VAL A 76 5.62 -16.06 -0.04
N ILE A 77 6.03 -17.29 -0.34
CA ILE A 77 6.84 -17.59 -1.54
C ILE A 77 6.08 -17.24 -2.82
N ALA A 78 4.80 -17.60 -2.90
CA ALA A 78 3.96 -17.26 -4.04
C ALA A 78 3.81 -15.73 -4.21
N ALA A 79 3.64 -15.00 -3.12
CA ALA A 79 3.55 -13.55 -3.13
C ALA A 79 4.87 -12.90 -3.58
N ILE A 80 6.02 -13.40 -3.11
CA ILE A 80 7.34 -12.94 -3.55
C ILE A 80 7.52 -13.19 -5.05
N ALA A 81 7.24 -14.40 -5.52
CA ALA A 81 7.37 -14.77 -6.93
C ALA A 81 6.48 -13.87 -7.81
N TRP A 82 5.23 -13.64 -7.41
CA TRP A 82 4.32 -12.77 -8.15
C TRP A 82 4.80 -11.32 -8.20
N ASN A 83 5.24 -10.76 -7.08
CA ASN A 83 5.78 -9.41 -7.03
C ASN A 83 7.01 -9.24 -7.92
N LEU A 84 7.91 -10.22 -7.96
CA LEU A 84 9.08 -10.19 -8.84
C LEU A 84 8.70 -10.32 -10.33
N ILE A 85 7.73 -11.19 -10.66
CA ILE A 85 7.24 -11.36 -12.03
C ILE A 85 6.57 -10.07 -12.52
N THR A 86 5.69 -9.49 -11.73
CA THR A 86 4.96 -8.27 -12.09
C THR A 86 5.90 -7.07 -12.19
N TRP A 87 6.88 -6.96 -11.30
CA TRP A 87 7.92 -5.96 -11.40
C TRP A 87 8.73 -6.10 -12.68
N TRP A 88 9.22 -7.30 -13.00
CA TRP A 88 9.99 -7.56 -14.22
C TRP A 88 9.19 -7.26 -15.49
N LYS A 89 7.89 -7.57 -15.48
CA LYS A 89 7.00 -7.32 -16.61
C LYS A 89 6.47 -5.89 -16.69
N GLY A 90 6.72 -5.06 -15.69
CA GLY A 90 6.15 -3.71 -15.61
C GLY A 90 4.63 -3.69 -15.39
N ILE A 91 4.07 -4.76 -14.82
CA ILE A 91 2.64 -4.87 -14.54
C ILE A 91 2.35 -4.27 -13.16
N PRO A 92 1.49 -3.25 -13.05
CA PRO A 92 1.11 -2.71 -11.75
C PRO A 92 0.38 -3.76 -10.93
N SER A 93 0.87 -4.01 -9.72
CA SER A 93 0.32 -5.01 -8.81
C SER A 93 0.29 -4.46 -7.40
N SER A 94 -0.66 -4.94 -6.59
CA SER A 94 -0.74 -4.62 -5.16
C SER A 94 -0.12 -5.76 -4.35
N SER A 95 0.93 -5.46 -3.62
CA SER A 95 1.60 -6.41 -2.73
C SER A 95 0.67 -6.98 -1.64
N SER A 96 -0.30 -6.18 -1.15
CA SER A 96 -1.32 -6.64 -0.21
C SER A 96 -2.24 -7.70 -0.81
N HIS A 97 -2.76 -7.44 -2.01
CA HIS A 97 -3.62 -8.41 -2.70
C HIS A 97 -2.84 -9.66 -3.11
N THR A 98 -1.58 -9.49 -3.49
CA THR A 98 -0.68 -10.61 -3.81
C THR A 98 -0.45 -11.50 -2.59
N LEU A 99 -0.24 -10.91 -1.41
CA LEU A 99 -0.05 -11.65 -0.16
C LEU A 99 -1.32 -12.42 0.24
N ILE A 100 -2.48 -11.76 0.18
CA ILE A 100 -3.78 -12.38 0.47
C ILE A 100 -4.07 -13.50 -0.53
N GLY A 101 -3.83 -13.26 -1.82
CA GLY A 101 -4.03 -14.26 -2.87
C GLY A 101 -3.11 -15.47 -2.72
N GLY A 102 -1.84 -15.24 -2.39
CA GLY A 102 -0.88 -16.31 -2.12
C GLY A 102 -1.27 -17.16 -0.91
N PHE A 103 -1.68 -16.50 0.18
CA PHE A 103 -2.08 -17.18 1.41
C PHE A 103 -3.39 -17.96 1.23
N ALA A 104 -4.42 -17.35 0.63
CA ALA A 104 -5.67 -18.03 0.32
C ALA A 104 -5.47 -19.17 -0.68
N GLY A 105 -4.67 -18.98 -1.72
CA GLY A 105 -4.37 -20.02 -2.70
C GLY A 105 -3.63 -21.22 -2.10
N ALA A 106 -2.66 -20.99 -1.22
CA ALA A 106 -1.98 -22.06 -0.50
C ALA A 106 -2.93 -22.85 0.40
N ALA A 107 -3.84 -22.16 1.10
CA ALA A 107 -4.85 -22.80 1.96
C ALA A 107 -5.86 -23.64 1.15
N ILE A 108 -6.32 -23.12 0.01
CA ILE A 108 -7.22 -23.85 -0.89
C ILE A 108 -6.56 -25.13 -1.41
N MET A 109 -5.31 -25.05 -1.81
CA MET A 109 -4.58 -26.23 -2.32
C MET A 109 -4.33 -27.29 -1.23
N ALA A 110 -4.14 -26.88 0.00
CA ALA A 110 -3.90 -27.80 1.12
C ALA A 110 -5.17 -28.42 1.69
N SER A 111 -6.28 -27.67 1.76
CA SER A 111 -7.47 -28.03 2.55
C SER A 111 -8.80 -27.77 1.83
N GLY A 112 -8.75 -27.36 0.57
CA GLY A 112 -9.93 -27.06 -0.23
C GLY A 112 -10.54 -25.68 0.04
N PHE A 113 -11.64 -25.39 -0.65
CA PHE A 113 -12.33 -24.09 -0.55
C PHE A 113 -12.93 -23.78 0.83
N GLY A 114 -13.16 -24.78 1.66
CA GLY A 114 -13.61 -24.59 3.04
C GLY A 114 -12.59 -23.91 3.95
N ALA A 115 -11.31 -23.87 3.53
CA ALA A 115 -10.25 -23.25 4.30
C ALA A 115 -10.25 -21.70 4.25
N ILE A 116 -11.02 -21.09 3.35
CA ILE A 116 -11.05 -19.63 3.17
C ILE A 116 -12.35 -19.02 3.70
N GLN A 117 -12.24 -17.80 4.23
CA GLN A 117 -13.39 -16.99 4.61
C GLN A 117 -13.90 -16.19 3.39
N LEU A 118 -14.81 -16.80 2.62
CA LEU A 118 -15.30 -16.23 1.36
C LEU A 118 -15.84 -14.80 1.51
N ASN A 119 -16.54 -14.51 2.60
CA ASN A 119 -17.08 -13.17 2.86
C ASN A 119 -15.99 -12.10 2.97
N ILE A 120 -14.83 -12.43 3.54
CA ILE A 120 -13.69 -11.51 3.64
C ILE A 120 -13.04 -11.35 2.28
N ILE A 121 -12.83 -12.44 1.55
CA ILE A 121 -12.28 -12.40 0.20
C ILE A 121 -13.16 -11.56 -0.74
N LEU A 122 -14.48 -11.74 -0.70
CA LEU A 122 -15.40 -10.95 -1.52
C LEU A 122 -15.40 -9.46 -1.17
N LYS A 123 -15.30 -9.12 0.13
CA LYS A 123 -15.14 -7.71 0.54
C LYS A 123 -13.87 -7.12 -0.02
N ILE A 124 -12.75 -7.83 0.08
CA ILE A 124 -11.46 -7.37 -0.46
C ILE A 124 -11.57 -7.20 -1.99
N ALA A 125 -12.15 -8.17 -2.68
CA ALA A 125 -12.38 -8.11 -4.13
C ALA A 125 -13.25 -6.90 -4.53
N ALA A 126 -14.31 -6.61 -3.78
CA ALA A 126 -15.15 -5.44 -4.02
C ALA A 126 -14.37 -4.12 -3.84
N PHE A 127 -13.50 -4.03 -2.83
CA PHE A 127 -12.68 -2.84 -2.60
C PHE A 127 -11.60 -2.62 -3.65
N ILE A 128 -11.18 -3.66 -4.40
CA ILE A 128 -10.26 -3.49 -5.55
C ILE A 128 -10.86 -2.53 -6.59
N PHE A 129 -12.17 -2.58 -6.79
CA PHE A 129 -12.88 -1.69 -7.73
C PHE A 129 -13.39 -0.42 -7.05
N LEU A 130 -13.93 -0.54 -5.85
CA LEU A 130 -14.58 0.56 -5.15
C LEU A 130 -13.59 1.64 -4.70
N ALA A 131 -12.41 1.26 -4.20
CA ALA A 131 -11.43 2.21 -3.70
C ALA A 131 -10.86 3.13 -4.79
N PRO A 132 -10.46 2.65 -5.98
CA PRO A 132 -10.05 3.53 -7.08
C PRO A 132 -11.19 4.43 -7.56
N PHE A 133 -12.42 3.93 -7.60
CA PHE A 133 -13.58 4.74 -7.99
C PHE A 133 -13.83 5.90 -7.01
N ILE A 134 -13.83 5.61 -5.70
CA ILE A 134 -13.96 6.64 -4.67
C ILE A 134 -12.79 7.62 -4.76
N GLY A 135 -11.56 7.12 -4.92
CA GLY A 135 -10.37 7.94 -5.08
C GLY A 135 -10.46 8.89 -6.28
N MET A 136 -10.97 8.40 -7.42
CA MET A 136 -11.19 9.20 -8.62
C MET A 136 -12.20 10.33 -8.37
N VAL A 137 -13.34 10.04 -7.75
CA VAL A 137 -14.38 11.04 -7.44
C VAL A 137 -13.84 12.12 -6.49
N VAL A 138 -13.15 11.70 -5.43
CA VAL A 138 -12.54 12.62 -4.45
C VAL A 138 -11.46 13.48 -5.11
N ALA A 139 -10.56 12.87 -5.89
CA ALA A 139 -9.51 13.59 -6.60
C ALA A 139 -10.08 14.60 -7.61
N PHE A 140 -11.13 14.24 -8.33
CA PHE A 140 -11.84 15.13 -9.27
C PHE A 140 -12.42 16.35 -8.54
N GLY A 141 -13.17 16.12 -7.45
CA GLY A 141 -13.74 17.20 -6.65
C GLY A 141 -12.66 18.11 -6.04
N PHE A 142 -11.58 17.51 -5.51
CA PHE A 142 -10.46 18.26 -4.96
C PHE A 142 -9.74 19.09 -6.02
N THR A 143 -9.56 18.56 -7.22
CA THR A 143 -8.96 19.28 -8.35
C THR A 143 -9.78 20.50 -8.72
N ILE A 144 -11.12 20.38 -8.84
CA ILE A 144 -12.01 21.50 -9.11
C ILE A 144 -11.89 22.56 -8.01
N LEU A 145 -11.88 22.14 -6.75
CA LEU A 145 -11.72 23.05 -5.61
C LEU A 145 -10.42 23.85 -5.70
N VAL A 146 -9.30 23.17 -5.94
CA VAL A 146 -7.97 23.81 -6.07
C VAL A 146 -7.96 24.79 -7.25
N LEU A 147 -8.49 24.39 -8.42
CA LEU A 147 -8.60 25.28 -9.58
C LEU A 147 -9.45 26.52 -9.27
N HIS A 148 -10.55 26.35 -8.54
CA HIS A 148 -11.41 27.48 -8.16
C HIS A 148 -10.71 28.44 -7.20
N ILE A 149 -9.98 27.94 -6.20
CA ILE A 149 -9.22 28.75 -5.26
C ILE A 149 -8.08 29.48 -5.97
N CYS A 150 -7.37 28.80 -6.86
CA CYS A 150 -6.17 29.32 -7.50
C CYS A 150 -6.45 30.14 -8.77
N ARG A 151 -7.68 30.24 -9.26
CA ARG A 151 -8.02 30.89 -10.53
C ARG A 151 -7.54 32.34 -10.68
N ARG A 152 -7.33 33.05 -9.56
CA ARG A 152 -6.87 34.44 -9.53
C ARG A 152 -5.43 34.58 -9.05
N VAL A 153 -4.74 33.49 -8.76
CA VAL A 153 -3.36 33.50 -8.28
C VAL A 153 -2.40 33.58 -9.47
N GLN A 154 -1.37 34.39 -9.35
CA GLN A 154 -0.33 34.46 -10.39
C GLN A 154 0.37 33.09 -10.52
N PRO A 155 0.57 32.58 -11.76
CA PRO A 155 1.13 31.25 -11.99
C PRO A 155 2.45 30.99 -11.26
N HIS A 156 3.38 31.96 -11.27
CA HIS A 156 4.67 31.84 -10.58
C HIS A 156 4.53 31.68 -9.07
N LYS A 157 3.62 32.43 -8.44
CA LYS A 157 3.36 32.28 -6.99
C LYS A 157 2.71 30.94 -6.67
N ALA A 158 1.77 30.51 -7.52
CA ALA A 158 1.15 29.19 -7.38
C ALA A 158 2.18 28.07 -7.47
N GLU A 159 3.09 28.11 -8.44
CA GLU A 159 4.15 27.11 -8.60
C GLU A 159 5.03 26.97 -7.35
N VAL A 160 5.49 28.08 -6.78
CA VAL A 160 6.32 28.07 -5.56
C VAL A 160 5.58 27.43 -4.39
N TRP A 161 4.30 27.78 -4.20
CA TRP A 161 3.49 27.21 -3.14
C TRP A 161 3.17 25.72 -3.38
N PHE A 162 2.84 25.33 -4.60
CA PHE A 162 2.55 23.93 -4.92
C PHE A 162 3.78 23.04 -4.72
N LYS A 163 4.97 23.50 -5.05
CA LYS A 163 6.21 22.73 -4.76
C LYS A 163 6.39 22.48 -3.27
N LYS A 164 6.11 23.47 -2.41
CA LYS A 164 6.16 23.30 -0.94
C LYS A 164 5.05 22.37 -0.43
N LEU A 165 3.81 22.56 -0.88
CA LEU A 165 2.68 21.73 -0.50
C LEU A 165 2.85 20.28 -0.97
N GLN A 166 3.54 20.07 -2.09
CA GLN A 166 3.83 18.73 -2.60
C GLN A 166 4.78 17.94 -1.71
N LEU A 167 5.74 18.60 -1.05
CA LEU A 167 6.56 17.96 -0.02
C LEU A 167 5.70 17.48 1.16
N VAL A 168 4.79 18.33 1.63
CA VAL A 168 3.86 17.96 2.72
C VAL A 168 2.95 16.81 2.29
N SER A 169 2.35 16.91 1.12
CA SER A 169 1.49 15.86 0.56
C SER A 169 2.22 14.52 0.40
N SER A 170 3.45 14.56 -0.11
CA SER A 170 4.29 13.36 -0.25
C SER A 170 4.67 12.76 1.11
N ALA A 171 4.95 13.59 2.12
CA ALA A 171 5.20 13.12 3.48
C ALA A 171 3.96 12.42 4.07
N MET A 172 2.78 13.03 3.95
CA MET A 172 1.51 12.44 4.39
C MET A 172 1.18 11.14 3.65
N PHE A 173 1.44 11.10 2.34
CA PHE A 173 1.26 9.89 1.53
C PHE A 173 2.20 8.77 2.00
N SER A 174 3.49 9.09 2.24
CA SER A 174 4.46 8.11 2.73
C SER A 174 4.12 7.62 4.14
N ILE A 175 3.60 8.47 5.03
CA ILE A 175 3.09 8.04 6.33
C ILE A 175 1.91 7.08 6.16
N GLY A 176 0.91 7.43 5.34
CA GLY A 176 -0.23 6.57 5.07
C GLY A 176 0.17 5.21 4.47
N HIS A 177 1.14 5.22 3.56
CA HIS A 177 1.69 4.02 2.95
C HIS A 177 2.41 3.15 3.99
N GLY A 178 3.30 3.73 4.79
CA GLY A 178 4.03 3.04 5.85
C GLY A 178 3.12 2.47 6.95
N LEU A 179 2.01 3.16 7.28
CA LEU A 179 1.00 2.64 8.19
C LEU A 179 0.36 1.34 7.67
N ASN A 180 0.11 1.28 6.38
CA ASN A 180 -0.44 0.08 5.75
C ASN A 180 0.60 -1.05 5.67
N ASP A 181 1.80 -0.73 5.22
CA ASP A 181 2.85 -1.73 4.98
C ASP A 181 3.36 -2.39 6.26
N SER A 182 3.55 -1.62 7.33
CA SER A 182 3.98 -2.17 8.62
C SER A 182 2.99 -3.18 9.21
N GLN A 183 1.71 -3.10 8.84
CA GLN A 183 0.67 -3.97 9.35
C GLN A 183 0.50 -5.28 8.56
N LYS A 184 0.88 -5.30 7.27
CA LYS A 184 0.62 -6.46 6.39
C LYS A 184 1.27 -7.75 6.88
N VAL A 185 2.53 -7.67 7.26
CA VAL A 185 3.31 -8.84 7.68
C VAL A 185 3.05 -9.19 9.14
N MET A 186 2.75 -8.21 9.98
CA MET A 186 2.37 -8.47 11.37
C MET A 186 1.15 -9.38 11.46
N GLY A 187 0.18 -9.30 10.53
CA GLY A 187 -0.99 -10.16 10.50
C GLY A 187 -0.73 -11.62 10.15
N ILE A 188 0.46 -11.94 9.65
CA ILE A 188 0.87 -13.32 9.36
C ILE A 188 1.75 -13.86 10.49
N ILE A 189 2.43 -12.98 11.22
CA ILE A 189 3.33 -13.36 12.33
C ILE A 189 2.53 -13.54 13.64
N ALA A 190 1.44 -12.82 13.82
CA ALA A 190 0.57 -12.89 15.00
C ALA A 190 -0.34 -14.09 14.95
#